data_2acf7d2d0dfe922d55307c30949ea924
#
_entry.id   2acf7d2d0dfe922d55307c30949ea924
#
_cell.length_a   1.000
_cell.length_b   1.000
_cell.length_c   1.000
_cell.angle_alpha   90.00
_cell.angle_beta   90.00
_cell.angle_gamma   90.00
#
_symmetry.space_group_name_H-M   'P 1'
#
loop_
_entity.id
_entity.type
_entity.pdbx_description
1 polymer ?
#
loop_
_entity_poly.entity_id
_entity_poly.type
_entity_poly.pdbx_seq_one_letter_code
_entity_poly.pdbx_strand_id
1 'polypeptide(L)'
;MTRFKPTFLAAASALLATVVTIDAARPHYGGTLRIETTDAALMRRVNALAYETLVAIDPAGRLRPALATSWQGDAAGRRWTFRLRRSVKLHDGSALQPSHVAAALQAVHADWRITPDADALAIEAGRDAPDLPWELADPMNAVAIKPVSGASIGTGPFRVERVEAGLIALRAHEDYWDSRPFLDAIEVRTNRPPADQLTDLEAARADMVTIQPTAARRVEQRGFRIESSRPLELFVLAFEPHVATAAGESIRRTLSAAIDRGAIARVVLQGRADAAAALLPQWVSGSSPIAPGGAGETLSRSAVRALPADRRTLALRVAASDPTAQAVAQRIAVNAREAGFTMTVQSPAGLGPRFDVRLLRVPMRGVMPSAALADVMTGLGPRTVALAGRLAPPEPGEPLDTILRTERALLERSVIVPIVHVPELYAVSPRVESWNGPAVLVSGAWNLANVWLGAP
;
A
#
# COMPACT_ATOMS: atom_id res chain seq x y z
N MET A 1 -50.01 -7.83 -76.02
CA MET A 1 -49.18 -8.83 -75.28
C MET A 1 -47.80 -8.29 -75.19
N THR A 2 -47.51 -7.61 -74.12
CA THR A 2 -46.21 -6.91 -73.89
C THR A 2 -45.53 -7.52 -72.64
N ARG A 3 -44.41 -8.17 -72.88
CA ARG A 3 -43.62 -8.85 -71.83
C ARG A 3 -42.70 -7.81 -71.09
N PHE A 4 -42.95 -7.64 -69.82
CA PHE A 4 -42.02 -6.92 -68.92
C PHE A 4 -40.89 -7.86 -68.50
N LYS A 5 -39.63 -7.42 -68.64
CA LYS A 5 -38.44 -8.05 -68.02
C LYS A 5 -38.09 -7.30 -66.74
N PRO A 6 -37.86 -7.96 -65.61
CA PRO A 6 -37.32 -7.30 -64.42
C PRO A 6 -35.77 -7.30 -64.48
N THR A 7 -35.23 -6.11 -64.40
CA THR A 7 -33.76 -5.88 -64.20
C THR A 7 -33.41 -5.99 -62.74
N PHE A 8 -32.65 -7.00 -62.35
CA PHE A 8 -32.07 -7.10 -61.01
C PHE A 8 -30.84 -6.20 -60.91
N LEU A 9 -30.93 -5.17 -60.06
CA LEU A 9 -29.79 -4.36 -59.65
C LEU A 9 -29.13 -5.07 -58.47
N ALA A 10 -27.93 -5.66 -58.62
CA ALA A 10 -27.12 -6.20 -57.53
C ALA A 10 -26.30 -5.06 -56.93
N ALA A 11 -26.68 -4.62 -55.71
CA ALA A 11 -25.89 -3.73 -54.91
C ALA A 11 -24.79 -4.53 -54.19
N ALA A 12 -23.56 -4.44 -54.63
CA ALA A 12 -22.41 -5.00 -53.95
C ALA A 12 -22.00 -4.05 -52.79
N SER A 13 -22.40 -4.40 -51.57
CA SER A 13 -21.87 -3.72 -50.36
C SER A 13 -20.47 -4.20 -50.09
N ALA A 14 -19.45 -3.38 -50.38
CA ALA A 14 -18.08 -3.60 -49.99
C ALA A 14 -17.93 -3.30 -48.49
N LEU A 15 -17.90 -4.34 -47.68
CA LEU A 15 -17.51 -4.24 -46.25
C LEU A 15 -16.00 -4.00 -46.16
N LEU A 16 -15.61 -2.73 -45.95
CA LEU A 16 -14.21 -2.40 -45.60
C LEU A 16 -13.96 -2.86 -44.15
N ALA A 17 -13.44 -4.07 -43.98
CA ALA A 17 -12.90 -4.51 -42.69
C ALA A 17 -11.58 -3.75 -42.42
N THR A 18 -11.63 -2.68 -41.65
CA THR A 18 -10.43 -2.09 -41.06
C THR A 18 -9.85 -3.09 -40.08
N VAL A 19 -8.86 -3.83 -40.52
CA VAL A 19 -8.00 -4.63 -39.63
C VAL A 19 -7.21 -3.62 -38.81
N VAL A 20 -7.67 -3.33 -37.59
CA VAL A 20 -6.85 -2.68 -36.58
C VAL A 20 -5.80 -3.72 -36.18
N THR A 21 -4.63 -3.65 -36.80
CA THR A 21 -3.47 -4.36 -36.30
C THR A 21 -3.12 -3.74 -34.96
N ILE A 22 -3.50 -4.42 -33.87
CA ILE A 22 -2.90 -4.16 -32.57
C ILE A 22 -1.47 -4.60 -32.70
N ASP A 23 -0.59 -3.66 -33.01
CA ASP A 23 0.86 -3.87 -32.96
C ASP A 23 1.19 -4.03 -31.47
N ALA A 24 1.14 -5.28 -30.99
CA ALA A 24 1.55 -5.62 -29.65
C ALA A 24 3.07 -5.37 -29.62
N ALA A 25 3.46 -4.21 -29.12
CA ALA A 25 4.85 -3.84 -28.96
C ALA A 25 5.58 -4.98 -28.21
N ARG A 26 6.66 -5.47 -28.79
CA ARG A 26 7.43 -6.57 -28.20
C ARG A 26 8.37 -6.01 -27.14
N PRO A 27 8.49 -6.67 -25.98
CA PRO A 27 9.47 -6.27 -24.97
C PRO A 27 10.87 -6.20 -25.57
N HIS A 28 11.59 -5.15 -25.26
CA HIS A 28 12.98 -4.99 -25.65
C HIS A 28 13.80 -4.51 -24.45
N TYR A 29 15.08 -4.83 -24.49
CA TYR A 29 16.03 -4.40 -23.48
C TYR A 29 16.47 -2.96 -23.73
N GLY A 30 16.69 -2.25 -22.64
CA GLY A 30 17.30 -0.94 -22.69
C GLY A 30 16.52 0.16 -21.95
N GLY A 31 17.18 1.28 -21.80
CA GLY A 31 16.63 2.51 -21.29
C GLY A 31 16.62 2.65 -19.78
N THR A 32 16.35 3.88 -19.35
CA THR A 32 16.28 4.27 -17.94
C THR A 32 14.85 4.69 -17.59
N LEU A 33 14.26 4.04 -16.59
CA LEU A 33 12.97 4.42 -15.99
C LEU A 33 13.20 5.53 -14.95
N ARG A 34 12.55 6.67 -15.13
CA ARG A 34 12.66 7.82 -14.24
C ARG A 34 11.43 7.92 -13.37
N ILE A 35 11.62 7.72 -12.07
CA ILE A 35 10.56 7.75 -11.05
C ILE A 35 10.72 9.01 -10.21
N GLU A 36 9.63 9.72 -9.93
CA GLU A 36 9.60 10.81 -8.93
C GLU A 36 8.60 10.49 -7.82
N THR A 37 9.03 10.69 -6.59
CA THR A 37 8.20 10.37 -5.42
C THR A 37 8.51 11.27 -4.23
N THR A 38 7.48 11.49 -3.39
CA THR A 38 7.63 12.09 -2.05
C THR A 38 7.52 11.04 -0.94
N ASP A 39 7.58 9.76 -1.30
CA ASP A 39 7.27 8.67 -0.40
C ASP A 39 8.32 8.50 0.73
N ALA A 40 7.86 8.54 1.97
CA ALA A 40 8.69 8.25 3.14
C ALA A 40 9.13 6.77 3.22
N ALA A 41 8.44 5.86 2.53
CA ALA A 41 8.79 4.44 2.46
C ALA A 41 9.73 4.09 1.29
N LEU A 42 10.30 5.08 0.63
CA LEU A 42 11.13 4.91 -0.56
C LEU A 42 12.22 3.87 -0.40
N MET A 43 12.97 3.89 0.71
CA MET A 43 14.06 2.93 0.93
C MET A 43 13.55 1.48 0.97
N ARG A 44 12.35 1.24 1.51
CA ARG A 44 11.73 -0.09 1.46
C ARG A 44 11.48 -0.55 0.02
N ARG A 45 11.06 0.36 -0.86
CA ARG A 45 10.80 0.05 -2.29
C ARG A 45 12.09 -0.20 -3.05
N VAL A 46 13.09 0.64 -2.83
CA VAL A 46 14.44 0.47 -3.41
C VAL A 46 15.05 -0.84 -2.95
N ASN A 47 14.94 -1.14 -1.65
CA ASN A 47 15.42 -2.39 -1.09
C ASN A 47 14.72 -3.61 -1.71
N ALA A 48 13.42 -3.54 -1.98
CA ALA A 48 12.69 -4.63 -2.65
C ALA A 48 13.11 -4.88 -4.11
N LEU A 49 13.77 -3.91 -4.77
CA LEU A 49 14.38 -4.09 -6.09
C LEU A 49 15.80 -4.67 -6.01
N ALA A 50 16.51 -4.41 -4.91
CA ALA A 50 17.90 -4.81 -4.76
C ALA A 50 18.09 -6.10 -3.94
N TYR A 51 17.18 -6.38 -3.03
CA TYR A 51 17.30 -7.47 -2.08
C TYR A 51 16.06 -8.34 -2.12
N GLU A 52 16.23 -9.64 -2.16
CA GLU A 52 15.13 -10.60 -2.21
C GLU A 52 14.94 -11.30 -0.87
N THR A 53 13.71 -11.72 -0.63
CA THR A 53 13.32 -12.55 0.51
C THR A 53 13.39 -14.04 0.16
N LEU A 54 13.31 -14.91 1.15
CA LEU A 54 13.20 -16.36 0.90
C LEU A 54 11.94 -16.73 0.14
N VAL A 55 10.84 -16.07 0.50
CA VAL A 55 9.50 -16.26 -0.05
C VAL A 55 8.99 -14.92 -0.51
N ALA A 56 8.27 -14.85 -1.61
CA ALA A 56 7.63 -13.64 -2.10
C ALA A 56 6.10 -13.77 -2.09
N ILE A 57 5.42 -12.64 -2.29
CA ILE A 57 3.96 -12.58 -2.43
C ILE A 57 3.63 -12.20 -3.87
N ASP A 58 2.78 -13.01 -4.51
CA ASP A 58 2.32 -12.74 -5.86
C ASP A 58 1.27 -11.58 -5.91
N PRO A 59 0.93 -11.04 -7.09
CA PRO A 59 -0.08 -9.99 -7.21
C PRO A 59 -1.48 -10.38 -6.70
N ALA A 60 -1.76 -11.69 -6.59
CA ALA A 60 -3.00 -12.21 -6.01
C ALA A 60 -2.96 -12.32 -4.47
N GLY A 61 -1.81 -11.99 -3.86
CA GLY A 61 -1.62 -12.06 -2.42
C GLY A 61 -1.25 -13.46 -1.91
N ARG A 62 -0.71 -14.36 -2.74
CA ARG A 62 -0.34 -15.73 -2.35
C ARG A 62 1.17 -15.85 -2.23
N LEU A 63 1.62 -16.72 -1.32
CA LEU A 63 3.04 -17.05 -1.23
C LEU A 63 3.54 -17.73 -2.50
N ARG A 64 4.70 -17.32 -2.97
CA ARG A 64 5.43 -17.93 -4.08
C ARG A 64 6.89 -18.14 -3.75
N PRO A 65 7.55 -19.15 -4.35
CA PRO A 65 8.99 -19.31 -4.27
C PRO A 65 9.76 -18.06 -4.74
N ALA A 66 10.81 -17.69 -3.99
CA ALA A 66 11.78 -16.67 -4.38
C ALA A 66 13.19 -17.24 -4.21
N LEU A 67 14.01 -16.81 -3.25
CA LEU A 67 15.31 -17.44 -2.98
C LEU A 67 15.15 -18.88 -2.45
N ALA A 68 14.05 -19.19 -1.76
CA ALA A 68 13.68 -20.57 -1.47
C ALA A 68 12.77 -21.13 -2.58
N THR A 69 13.05 -22.35 -3.03
CA THR A 69 12.25 -23.08 -4.03
C THR A 69 11.10 -23.86 -3.40
N SER A 70 11.24 -24.23 -2.13
CA SER A 70 10.23 -24.91 -1.33
C SER A 70 10.51 -24.73 0.17
N TRP A 71 9.49 -24.94 0.98
CA TRP A 71 9.60 -24.90 2.43
C TRP A 71 8.65 -25.89 3.08
N GLN A 72 9.03 -26.34 4.27
CA GLN A 72 8.25 -27.29 5.06
C GLN A 72 8.42 -26.97 6.55
N GLY A 73 7.32 -26.86 7.28
CA GLY A 73 7.29 -26.74 8.73
C GLY A 73 7.06 -28.09 9.41
N ASP A 74 7.47 -28.21 10.67
CA ASP A 74 7.02 -29.29 11.53
C ASP A 74 5.54 -29.11 11.92
N ALA A 75 4.94 -30.10 12.57
CA ALA A 75 3.52 -30.08 12.91
C ALA A 75 3.12 -28.94 13.86
N ALA A 76 4.05 -28.41 14.65
CA ALA A 76 3.85 -27.29 15.55
C ALA A 76 4.22 -25.93 14.93
N GLY A 77 4.80 -25.92 13.73
CA GLY A 77 5.31 -24.69 13.09
C GLY A 77 6.50 -24.07 13.81
N ARG A 78 7.22 -24.84 14.66
CA ARG A 78 8.37 -24.34 15.44
C ARG A 78 9.66 -24.37 14.67
N ARG A 79 9.79 -25.35 13.78
CA ARG A 79 10.96 -25.53 12.93
C ARG A 79 10.54 -25.59 11.49
N TRP A 80 11.16 -24.75 10.68
CA TRP A 80 10.95 -24.67 9.23
C TRP A 80 12.25 -24.98 8.49
N THR A 81 12.14 -25.70 7.39
CA THR A 81 13.26 -25.95 6.46
C THR A 81 12.95 -25.32 5.13
N PHE A 82 13.83 -24.45 4.65
CA PHE A 82 13.74 -23.78 3.36
C PHE A 82 14.83 -24.31 2.44
N ARG A 83 14.46 -24.89 1.30
CA ARG A 83 15.40 -25.33 0.28
C ARG A 83 15.74 -24.16 -0.62
N LEU A 84 17.01 -23.78 -0.67
CA LEU A 84 17.47 -22.63 -1.43
C LEU A 84 17.61 -22.92 -2.93
N ARG A 85 17.41 -21.88 -3.72
CA ARG A 85 17.65 -21.90 -5.17
C ARG A 85 19.14 -22.01 -5.44
N ARG A 86 19.52 -22.92 -6.33
CA ARG A 86 20.89 -23.06 -6.78
C ARG A 86 21.23 -22.03 -7.85
N SER A 87 22.52 -21.74 -7.98
CA SER A 87 23.05 -20.85 -9.03
C SER A 87 22.54 -19.40 -8.97
N VAL A 88 22.08 -18.93 -7.80
CA VAL A 88 21.78 -17.51 -7.60
C VAL A 88 23.09 -16.75 -7.45
N LYS A 89 23.27 -15.69 -8.25
CA LYS A 89 24.40 -14.77 -8.14
C LYS A 89 24.03 -13.53 -7.32
N LEU A 90 25.00 -13.04 -6.59
CA LEU A 90 24.95 -11.74 -5.94
C LEU A 90 25.33 -10.63 -6.93
N HIS A 91 25.06 -9.39 -6.59
CA HIS A 91 25.37 -8.21 -7.42
C HIS A 91 26.87 -8.04 -7.76
N ASP A 92 27.75 -8.69 -7.02
CA ASP A 92 29.21 -8.73 -7.28
C ASP A 92 29.64 -9.94 -8.12
N GLY A 93 28.69 -10.77 -8.55
CA GLY A 93 28.93 -11.98 -9.35
C GLY A 93 29.25 -13.23 -8.53
N SER A 94 29.46 -13.12 -7.22
CA SER A 94 29.68 -14.27 -6.33
C SER A 94 28.39 -15.09 -6.14
N ALA A 95 28.50 -16.37 -5.79
CA ALA A 95 27.35 -17.23 -5.57
C ALA A 95 26.73 -16.98 -4.19
N LEU A 96 25.39 -16.92 -4.14
CA LEU A 96 24.66 -16.91 -2.87
C LEU A 96 24.88 -18.23 -2.12
N GLN A 97 25.28 -18.14 -0.86
CA GLN A 97 25.49 -19.29 0.03
C GLN A 97 24.41 -19.30 1.13
N PRO A 98 24.02 -20.50 1.66
CA PRO A 98 23.10 -20.57 2.80
C PRO A 98 23.58 -19.80 4.03
N SER A 99 24.90 -19.70 4.25
CA SER A 99 25.49 -18.89 5.31
C SER A 99 25.24 -17.39 5.16
N HIS A 100 25.18 -16.88 3.93
CA HIS A 100 24.84 -15.47 3.67
C HIS A 100 23.39 -15.18 4.08
N VAL A 101 22.47 -16.07 3.74
CA VAL A 101 21.04 -15.97 4.12
C VAL A 101 20.89 -16.03 5.64
N ALA A 102 21.57 -17.02 6.28
CA ALA A 102 21.53 -17.17 7.73
C ALA A 102 22.04 -15.89 8.44
N ALA A 103 23.17 -15.35 8.01
CA ALA A 103 23.74 -14.13 8.59
C ALA A 103 22.81 -12.90 8.42
N ALA A 104 22.19 -12.74 7.25
CA ALA A 104 21.28 -11.64 6.99
C ALA A 104 20.02 -11.71 7.88
N LEU A 105 19.40 -12.88 7.99
CA LEU A 105 18.22 -13.09 8.84
C LEU A 105 18.55 -13.02 10.33
N GLN A 106 19.72 -13.53 10.75
CA GLN A 106 20.17 -13.45 12.16
C GLN A 106 20.40 -12.01 12.60
N ALA A 107 20.77 -11.12 11.67
CA ALA A 107 20.94 -9.68 11.97
C ALA A 107 19.59 -8.98 12.26
N VAL A 108 18.49 -9.51 11.75
CA VAL A 108 17.13 -8.99 11.98
C VAL A 108 16.47 -9.68 13.18
N HIS A 109 16.68 -10.99 13.33
CA HIS A 109 16.05 -11.83 14.33
C HIS A 109 17.11 -12.48 15.22
N ALA A 110 17.54 -11.73 16.23
CA ALA A 110 18.59 -12.18 17.15
C ALA A 110 18.16 -13.38 18.02
N ASP A 111 16.87 -13.56 18.23
CA ASP A 111 16.25 -14.64 19.01
C ASP A 111 16.00 -15.93 18.22
N TRP A 112 16.13 -15.89 16.89
CA TRP A 112 15.97 -17.08 16.05
C TRP A 112 17.22 -17.94 16.05
N ARG A 113 17.05 -19.27 15.97
CA ARG A 113 18.15 -20.18 15.66
C ARG A 113 18.10 -20.52 14.18
N ILE A 114 19.10 -20.08 13.45
CA ILE A 114 19.19 -20.26 12.00
C ILE A 114 20.40 -21.14 11.68
N THR A 115 20.16 -22.29 11.10
CA THR A 115 21.20 -23.29 10.79
C THR A 115 21.29 -23.49 9.28
N PRO A 116 22.37 -23.03 8.63
CA PRO A 116 22.62 -23.31 7.21
C PRO A 116 23.08 -24.75 7.01
N ASP A 117 22.62 -25.37 5.91
CA ASP A 117 23.05 -26.67 5.41
C ASP A 117 23.51 -26.51 3.96
N ALA A 118 23.88 -27.60 3.27
CA ALA A 118 24.47 -27.58 1.94
C ALA A 118 23.64 -26.80 0.89
N ASP A 119 22.33 -27.01 0.85
CA ASP A 119 21.39 -26.32 -0.06
C ASP A 119 20.09 -25.90 0.64
N ALA A 120 20.11 -25.82 1.95
CA ALA A 120 18.93 -25.53 2.75
C ALA A 120 19.24 -24.63 3.95
N LEU A 121 18.18 -24.12 4.55
CA LEU A 121 18.24 -23.34 5.78
C LEU A 121 17.17 -23.84 6.73
N ALA A 122 17.55 -24.21 7.94
CA ALA A 122 16.61 -24.51 9.01
C ALA A 122 16.45 -23.29 9.93
N ILE A 123 15.21 -22.93 10.22
CA ILE A 123 14.85 -21.77 11.08
C ILE A 123 13.96 -22.27 12.22
N GLU A 124 14.37 -21.96 13.44
CA GLU A 124 13.60 -22.15 14.67
C GLU A 124 13.34 -20.76 15.29
N ALA A 125 12.08 -20.31 15.30
CA ALA A 125 11.72 -18.97 15.73
C ALA A 125 11.57 -18.80 17.25
N GLY A 126 11.83 -19.86 18.05
CA GLY A 126 11.68 -19.82 19.51
C GLY A 126 10.23 -19.77 20.01
N ARG A 127 9.26 -19.74 19.11
CA ARG A 127 7.81 -19.72 19.33
C ARG A 127 7.09 -20.60 18.32
N ASP A 128 5.81 -20.84 18.54
CA ASP A 128 4.95 -21.40 17.50
C ASP A 128 4.78 -20.35 16.39
N ALA A 129 5.19 -20.68 15.19
CA ALA A 129 5.19 -19.77 14.05
C ALA A 129 4.68 -20.47 12.77
N PRO A 130 3.39 -20.89 12.75
CA PRO A 130 2.81 -21.56 11.58
C PRO A 130 2.85 -20.68 10.33
N ASP A 131 2.89 -19.36 10.51
CA ASP A 131 2.90 -18.35 9.45
C ASP A 131 4.29 -17.83 9.12
N LEU A 132 5.37 -18.49 9.56
CA LEU A 132 6.76 -18.05 9.31
C LEU A 132 7.06 -17.77 7.83
N PRO A 133 6.58 -18.54 6.84
CA PRO A 133 6.77 -18.20 5.44
C PRO A 133 6.17 -16.85 5.03
N TRP A 134 5.04 -16.45 5.63
CA TRP A 134 4.45 -15.12 5.39
C TRP A 134 5.29 -14.00 6.03
N GLU A 135 5.79 -14.24 7.24
CA GLU A 135 6.68 -13.29 7.91
C GLU A 135 7.95 -13.08 7.09
N LEU A 136 8.54 -14.17 6.57
CA LEU A 136 9.72 -14.13 5.71
C LEU A 136 9.49 -13.49 4.33
N ALA A 137 8.25 -13.28 3.93
CA ALA A 137 7.92 -12.55 2.71
C ALA A 137 7.91 -11.02 2.91
N ASP A 138 7.99 -10.53 4.15
CA ASP A 138 8.13 -9.09 4.41
C ASP A 138 9.50 -8.59 3.93
N PRO A 139 9.58 -7.47 3.20
CA PRO A 139 10.85 -6.88 2.75
C PRO A 139 11.86 -6.57 3.85
N MET A 140 11.44 -6.52 5.12
CA MET A 140 12.34 -6.42 6.26
C MET A 140 13.28 -7.64 6.36
N ASN A 141 12.84 -8.80 5.89
CA ASN A 141 13.56 -10.08 5.88
C ASN A 141 14.34 -10.32 4.58
N ALA A 142 14.51 -9.27 3.78
CA ALA A 142 15.29 -9.37 2.54
C ALA A 142 16.77 -9.63 2.84
N VAL A 143 17.38 -10.49 2.03
CA VAL A 143 18.78 -10.91 2.16
C VAL A 143 19.69 -9.78 1.63
N ALA A 144 20.14 -8.94 2.55
CA ALA A 144 21.10 -7.87 2.30
C ALA A 144 22.45 -8.23 2.95
N ILE A 145 23.45 -8.46 2.14
CA ILE A 145 24.79 -8.83 2.61
C ILE A 145 25.63 -7.55 2.76
N LYS A 146 26.18 -7.33 3.94
CA LYS A 146 27.09 -6.22 4.22
C LYS A 146 28.51 -6.70 4.01
N PRO A 147 29.20 -6.28 2.96
CA PRO A 147 30.61 -6.58 2.79
C PRO A 147 31.44 -5.82 3.84
N VAL A 148 32.72 -6.21 4.01
CA VAL A 148 33.66 -5.53 4.93
C VAL A 148 33.82 -4.05 4.57
N SER A 149 33.71 -3.71 3.29
CA SER A 149 33.72 -2.34 2.79
C SER A 149 32.73 -2.18 1.63
N GLY A 150 32.09 -1.02 1.56
CA GLY A 150 31.16 -0.69 0.47
C GLY A 150 29.68 -0.82 0.82
N ALA A 151 28.83 -0.66 -0.19
CA ALA A 151 27.39 -0.76 -0.08
C ALA A 151 26.94 -2.22 0.07
N SER A 152 25.78 -2.43 0.69
CA SER A 152 25.16 -3.76 0.77
C SER A 152 24.89 -4.32 -0.63
N ILE A 153 25.14 -5.61 -0.81
CA ILE A 153 24.89 -6.37 -2.04
C ILE A 153 23.74 -7.35 -1.81
N GLY A 154 23.01 -7.66 -2.86
CA GLY A 154 21.86 -8.56 -2.82
C GLY A 154 21.79 -9.42 -4.07
N THR A 155 20.63 -10.04 -4.27
CA THR A 155 20.32 -10.94 -5.38
C THR A 155 19.27 -10.36 -6.31
N GLY A 156 18.69 -9.21 -5.99
CA GLY A 156 17.55 -8.65 -6.70
C GLY A 156 17.80 -8.26 -8.14
N PRO A 157 16.74 -7.95 -8.91
CA PRO A 157 16.85 -7.63 -10.33
C PRO A 157 17.63 -6.34 -10.61
N PHE A 158 17.78 -5.47 -9.63
CA PHE A 158 18.57 -4.24 -9.75
C PHE A 158 19.54 -4.10 -8.60
N ARG A 159 20.73 -3.59 -8.86
CA ARG A 159 21.71 -3.20 -7.83
C ARG A 159 21.67 -1.70 -7.60
N VAL A 160 21.81 -1.26 -6.35
CA VAL A 160 22.00 0.15 -6.04
C VAL A 160 23.38 0.57 -6.50
N GLU A 161 23.44 1.53 -7.42
CA GLU A 161 24.69 2.05 -7.96
C GLU A 161 25.12 3.34 -7.23
N ARG A 162 24.16 4.21 -6.93
CA ARG A 162 24.41 5.52 -6.34
C ARG A 162 23.26 5.99 -5.47
N VAL A 163 23.59 6.55 -4.33
CA VAL A 163 22.66 7.23 -3.43
C VAL A 163 23.20 8.62 -3.13
N GLU A 164 22.49 9.63 -3.59
CA GLU A 164 22.80 11.03 -3.38
C GLU A 164 21.59 11.76 -2.80
N ALA A 165 21.80 13.00 -2.33
CA ALA A 165 20.70 13.81 -1.85
C ALA A 165 19.68 14.05 -2.97
N GLY A 166 18.49 13.45 -2.85
CA GLY A 166 17.42 13.61 -3.83
C GLY A 166 17.47 12.69 -5.05
N LEU A 167 18.45 11.77 -5.16
CA LEU A 167 18.59 10.83 -6.27
C LEU A 167 19.09 9.47 -5.79
N ILE A 168 18.40 8.42 -6.23
CA ILE A 168 18.87 7.04 -6.10
C ILE A 168 18.91 6.45 -7.50
N ALA A 169 20.07 5.93 -7.88
CA ALA A 169 20.28 5.26 -9.16
C ALA A 169 20.48 3.77 -8.94
N LEU A 170 19.75 2.96 -9.72
CA LEU A 170 19.88 1.52 -9.75
C LEU A 170 20.22 1.08 -11.17
N ARG A 171 20.98 -0.01 -11.29
CA ARG A 171 21.35 -0.64 -12.55
C ARG A 171 20.88 -2.09 -12.59
N ALA A 172 20.50 -2.57 -13.76
CA ALA A 172 20.10 -3.96 -13.96
C ALA A 172 21.19 -4.94 -13.50
N HIS A 173 20.73 -6.02 -12.88
CA HIS A 173 21.57 -7.18 -12.55
C HIS A 173 21.58 -8.11 -13.75
N GLU A 174 22.69 -8.10 -14.50
CA GLU A 174 22.83 -8.85 -15.78
C GLU A 174 22.65 -10.35 -15.60
N ASP A 175 23.09 -10.89 -14.46
CA ASP A 175 23.04 -12.31 -14.12
C ASP A 175 21.86 -12.65 -13.19
N TYR A 176 20.78 -11.87 -13.21
CA TYR A 176 19.61 -12.13 -12.36
C TYR A 176 19.01 -13.50 -12.67
N TRP A 177 18.77 -14.29 -11.62
CA TRP A 177 18.36 -15.70 -11.73
C TRP A 177 16.98 -15.91 -12.40
N ASP A 178 16.07 -14.91 -12.33
CA ASP A 178 14.73 -14.95 -12.96
C ASP A 178 14.70 -14.12 -14.27
N SER A 179 15.78 -14.13 -15.00
CA SER A 179 16.04 -13.39 -16.23
C SER A 179 16.41 -11.91 -15.99
N ARG A 180 17.38 -11.44 -16.80
CA ARG A 180 17.80 -10.04 -16.79
C ARG A 180 16.58 -9.10 -16.91
N PRO A 181 16.48 -8.04 -16.11
CA PRO A 181 15.46 -7.01 -16.30
C PRO A 181 15.51 -6.37 -17.69
N PHE A 182 14.36 -5.97 -18.22
CA PHE A 182 14.32 -5.27 -19.51
C PHE A 182 14.94 -3.88 -19.44
N LEU A 183 14.76 -3.16 -18.34
CA LEU A 183 15.38 -1.85 -18.10
C LEU A 183 16.87 -2.00 -17.84
N ASP A 184 17.68 -1.06 -18.35
CA ASP A 184 19.11 -0.97 -17.98
C ASP A 184 19.31 -0.29 -16.63
N ALA A 185 18.47 0.68 -16.32
CA ALA A 185 18.59 1.47 -15.11
C ALA A 185 17.23 2.02 -14.60
N ILE A 186 17.22 2.35 -13.33
CA ILE A 186 16.12 3.10 -12.68
C ILE A 186 16.74 4.30 -11.97
N GLU A 187 16.20 5.49 -12.21
CA GLU A 187 16.51 6.70 -11.46
C GLU A 187 15.30 7.11 -10.63
N VAL A 188 15.47 7.20 -9.32
CA VAL A 188 14.42 7.65 -8.40
C VAL A 188 14.80 9.01 -7.83
N ARG A 189 14.02 10.02 -8.20
CA ARG A 189 14.16 11.38 -7.67
C ARG A 189 13.20 11.59 -6.51
N THR A 190 13.71 12.17 -5.44
CA THR A 190 12.98 12.46 -4.21
C THR A 190 12.87 13.96 -3.98
N ASN A 191 12.04 14.35 -3.01
CA ASN A 191 11.88 15.76 -2.62
C ASN A 191 11.34 16.68 -3.72
N ARG A 192 10.69 16.13 -4.76
CA ARG A 192 9.99 16.89 -5.77
C ARG A 192 8.56 17.20 -5.30
N PRO A 193 8.11 18.46 -5.28
CA PRO A 193 6.73 18.78 -4.96
C PRO A 193 5.75 18.05 -5.91
N PRO A 194 4.55 17.62 -5.45
CA PRO A 194 3.61 16.86 -6.29
C PRO A 194 3.19 17.60 -7.58
N ALA A 195 3.11 18.93 -7.56
CA ALA A 195 2.81 19.72 -8.75
C ALA A 195 3.93 19.66 -9.79
N ASP A 196 5.19 19.67 -9.34
CA ASP A 196 6.36 19.56 -10.22
C ASP A 196 6.47 18.18 -10.83
N GLN A 197 6.21 17.12 -10.03
CA GLN A 197 6.21 15.74 -10.51
C GLN A 197 5.26 15.54 -11.70
N LEU A 198 4.03 16.08 -11.61
CA LEU A 198 3.08 15.98 -12.72
C LEU A 198 3.54 16.77 -13.94
N THR A 199 4.14 17.95 -13.74
CA THR A 199 4.73 18.77 -14.81
C THR A 199 5.91 18.03 -15.47
N ASP A 200 6.74 17.34 -14.70
CA ASP A 200 7.87 16.56 -15.21
C ASP A 200 7.38 15.33 -16.00
N LEU A 201 6.29 14.68 -15.57
CA LEU A 201 5.64 13.63 -16.35
C LEU A 201 5.07 14.16 -17.68
N GLU A 202 4.33 15.28 -17.65
CA GLU A 202 3.77 15.94 -18.85
C GLU A 202 4.85 16.37 -19.85
N ALA A 203 6.02 16.77 -19.36
CA ALA A 203 7.17 17.15 -20.16
C ALA A 203 8.10 15.99 -20.54
N ALA A 204 7.69 14.74 -20.30
CA ALA A 204 8.49 13.54 -20.52
C ALA A 204 9.86 13.55 -19.82
N ARG A 205 10.02 14.27 -18.71
CA ARG A 205 11.21 14.26 -17.84
C ARG A 205 11.15 13.18 -16.76
N ALA A 206 9.93 12.73 -16.42
CA ALA A 206 9.67 11.58 -15.58
C ALA A 206 8.80 10.57 -16.33
N ASP A 207 8.85 9.31 -15.94
CA ASP A 207 8.10 8.20 -16.54
C ASP A 207 7.04 7.65 -15.58
N MET A 208 7.26 7.77 -14.28
CA MET A 208 6.34 7.34 -13.23
C MET A 208 6.41 8.32 -12.06
N VAL A 209 5.28 8.85 -11.62
CA VAL A 209 5.22 9.84 -10.53
C VAL A 209 4.12 9.51 -9.54
N THR A 210 4.35 9.80 -8.27
CA THR A 210 3.34 9.63 -7.21
C THR A 210 2.24 10.68 -7.36
N ILE A 211 0.98 10.28 -7.30
CA ILE A 211 -0.15 11.19 -7.35
C ILE A 211 -1.09 11.01 -6.15
N GLN A 212 -1.82 12.06 -5.83
CA GLN A 212 -2.89 12.00 -4.84
C GLN A 212 -4.21 11.55 -5.49
N PRO A 213 -5.10 10.83 -4.79
CA PRO A 213 -6.40 10.42 -5.32
C PRO A 213 -7.22 11.58 -5.90
N THR A 214 -7.12 12.76 -5.30
CA THR A 214 -7.79 13.99 -5.76
C THR A 214 -7.32 14.49 -7.12
N ALA A 215 -6.18 14.02 -7.63
CA ALA A 215 -5.64 14.39 -8.93
C ALA A 215 -5.94 13.35 -10.04
N ALA A 216 -6.52 12.19 -9.69
CA ALA A 216 -6.63 11.04 -10.60
C ALA A 216 -7.34 11.37 -11.92
N ARG A 217 -8.51 12.04 -11.87
CA ARG A 217 -9.25 12.42 -13.09
C ARG A 217 -8.48 13.35 -14.00
N ARG A 218 -7.74 14.32 -13.44
CA ARG A 218 -6.90 15.23 -14.21
C ARG A 218 -5.80 14.46 -14.93
N VAL A 219 -5.19 13.49 -14.27
CA VAL A 219 -4.13 12.65 -14.84
C VAL A 219 -4.68 11.81 -16.00
N GLU A 220 -5.84 11.16 -15.82
CA GLU A 220 -6.50 10.38 -16.87
C GLU A 220 -6.93 11.24 -18.06
N GLN A 221 -7.47 12.43 -17.81
CA GLN A 221 -7.83 13.39 -18.87
C GLN A 221 -6.64 13.86 -19.70
N ARG A 222 -5.42 13.79 -19.13
CA ARG A 222 -4.16 14.06 -19.84
C ARG A 222 -3.60 12.87 -20.60
N GLY A 223 -4.30 11.71 -20.57
CA GLY A 223 -3.92 10.48 -21.26
C GLY A 223 -2.89 9.61 -20.54
N PHE A 224 -2.59 9.90 -19.27
CA PHE A 224 -1.71 9.07 -18.48
C PHE A 224 -2.47 7.92 -17.82
N ARG A 225 -1.83 6.74 -17.78
CA ARG A 225 -2.33 5.57 -17.05
C ARG A 225 -2.08 5.75 -15.55
N ILE A 226 -2.98 5.24 -14.72
CA ILE A 226 -2.80 5.20 -13.27
C ILE A 226 -2.61 3.75 -12.83
N GLU A 227 -1.44 3.48 -12.26
CA GLU A 227 -1.16 2.23 -11.53
C GLU A 227 -1.47 2.44 -10.05
N SER A 228 -2.05 1.43 -9.41
CA SER A 228 -2.41 1.49 -7.99
C SER A 228 -1.98 0.25 -7.24
N SER A 229 -1.56 0.43 -5.99
CA SER A 229 -1.44 -0.68 -5.05
C SER A 229 -2.82 -1.18 -4.59
N ARG A 230 -2.85 -2.26 -3.79
CA ARG A 230 -3.96 -2.48 -2.86
C ARG A 230 -4.01 -1.33 -1.87
N PRO A 231 -5.16 -1.08 -1.18
CA PRO A 231 -5.20 -0.08 -0.12
C PRO A 231 -4.16 -0.36 0.97
N LEU A 232 -3.22 0.55 1.13
CA LEU A 232 -2.10 0.47 2.07
C LEU A 232 -2.12 1.55 3.14
N GLU A 233 -3.14 2.41 3.12
CA GLU A 233 -3.29 3.49 4.08
C GLU A 233 -4.75 3.59 4.54
N LEU A 234 -4.93 3.99 5.79
CA LEU A 234 -6.24 4.23 6.39
C LEU A 234 -6.35 5.69 6.81
N PHE A 235 -7.38 6.39 6.34
CA PHE A 235 -7.83 7.61 7.00
C PHE A 235 -8.74 7.26 8.16
N VAL A 236 -8.41 7.77 9.35
CA VAL A 236 -9.11 7.44 10.60
C VAL A 236 -9.26 8.67 11.48
N LEU A 237 -10.42 8.85 12.10
CA LEU A 237 -10.60 9.83 13.15
C LEU A 237 -10.17 9.24 14.50
N ALA A 238 -9.42 10.00 15.27
CA ALA A 238 -9.03 9.70 16.64
C ALA A 238 -9.48 10.82 17.56
N PHE A 239 -10.31 10.50 18.57
CA PHE A 239 -10.83 11.47 19.52
C PHE A 239 -9.86 11.71 20.67
N GLU A 240 -9.76 12.97 21.11
CA GLU A 240 -8.92 13.36 22.23
C GLU A 240 -9.53 12.96 23.59
N PRO A 241 -8.74 12.81 24.67
CA PRO A 241 -9.19 12.28 25.96
C PRO A 241 -10.40 13.02 26.55
N HIS A 242 -10.45 14.32 26.41
CA HIS A 242 -11.53 15.15 27.00
C HIS A 242 -12.90 14.94 26.31
N VAL A 243 -12.93 14.42 25.08
CA VAL A 243 -14.15 14.01 24.36
C VAL A 243 -14.31 12.48 24.30
N ALA A 244 -13.28 11.73 24.63
CA ALA A 244 -13.30 10.26 24.67
C ALA A 244 -13.94 9.69 25.97
N THR A 245 -14.72 10.50 26.69
CA THR A 245 -15.40 10.11 27.91
C THR A 245 -16.65 9.24 27.64
N ALA A 246 -17.14 8.53 28.65
CA ALA A 246 -18.41 7.78 28.54
C ALA A 246 -19.58 8.70 28.16
N ALA A 247 -19.67 9.89 28.76
CA ALA A 247 -20.70 10.89 28.44
C ALA A 247 -20.61 11.43 27.00
N GLY A 248 -19.47 11.31 26.34
CA GLY A 248 -19.26 11.70 24.94
C GLY A 248 -19.54 10.59 23.94
N GLU A 249 -19.85 9.37 24.38
CA GLU A 249 -19.95 8.21 23.47
C GLU A 249 -21.07 8.34 22.46
N SER A 250 -22.28 8.78 22.88
CA SER A 250 -23.39 9.02 21.95
C SER A 250 -23.05 10.09 20.88
N ILE A 251 -22.27 11.11 21.25
CA ILE A 251 -21.79 12.15 20.33
C ILE A 251 -20.85 11.54 19.28
N ARG A 252 -19.86 10.73 19.71
CA ARG A 252 -18.91 10.08 18.80
C ARG A 252 -19.60 9.10 17.88
N ARG A 253 -20.53 8.28 18.40
CA ARG A 253 -21.34 7.35 17.58
C ARG A 253 -22.18 8.09 16.55
N THR A 254 -22.84 9.18 16.96
CA THR A 254 -23.65 10.00 16.05
C THR A 254 -22.81 10.63 14.95
N LEU A 255 -21.65 11.18 15.29
CA LEU A 255 -20.72 11.71 14.28
C LEU A 255 -20.23 10.61 13.34
N SER A 256 -19.84 9.45 13.87
CA SER A 256 -19.40 8.30 13.05
C SER A 256 -20.48 7.84 12.07
N ALA A 257 -21.75 7.77 12.52
CA ALA A 257 -22.89 7.39 11.70
C ALA A 257 -23.22 8.43 10.62
N ALA A 258 -22.99 9.71 10.90
CA ALA A 258 -23.28 10.81 9.98
C ALA A 258 -22.27 10.91 8.83
N ILE A 259 -21.06 10.34 8.96
CA ILE A 259 -20.03 10.42 7.93
C ILE A 259 -20.37 9.53 6.74
N ASP A 260 -20.63 10.16 5.60
CA ASP A 260 -20.82 9.45 4.31
C ASP A 260 -19.46 9.04 3.71
N ARG A 261 -18.98 7.88 4.17
CA ARG A 261 -17.73 7.27 3.71
C ARG A 261 -17.77 6.96 2.22
N GLY A 262 -18.94 6.57 1.71
CA GLY A 262 -19.14 6.29 0.30
C GLY A 262 -18.98 7.52 -0.57
N ALA A 263 -19.52 8.68 -0.16
CA ALA A 263 -19.30 9.93 -0.88
C ALA A 263 -17.84 10.40 -0.78
N ILE A 264 -17.18 10.21 0.37
CA ILE A 264 -15.74 10.50 0.48
C ILE A 264 -14.96 9.67 -0.53
N ALA A 265 -15.17 8.36 -0.58
CA ALA A 265 -14.47 7.46 -1.50
C ALA A 265 -14.75 7.80 -2.98
N ARG A 266 -16.03 7.91 -3.35
CA ARG A 266 -16.42 8.07 -4.76
C ARG A 266 -16.24 9.50 -5.28
N VAL A 267 -16.52 10.52 -4.47
CA VAL A 267 -16.54 11.92 -4.93
C VAL A 267 -15.24 12.63 -4.57
N VAL A 268 -14.88 12.67 -3.28
CA VAL A 268 -13.68 13.39 -2.83
C VAL A 268 -12.42 12.72 -3.35
N LEU A 269 -12.34 11.39 -3.23
CA LEU A 269 -11.20 10.59 -3.66
C LEU A 269 -11.38 9.98 -5.06
N GLN A 270 -12.37 10.48 -5.83
CA GLN A 270 -12.57 10.18 -7.25
C GLN A 270 -12.70 8.69 -7.59
N GLY A 271 -13.23 7.88 -6.67
CA GLY A 271 -13.35 6.44 -6.83
C GLY A 271 -12.04 5.67 -6.63
N ARG A 272 -11.01 6.33 -6.09
CA ARG A 272 -9.69 5.74 -5.84
C ARG A 272 -9.47 5.40 -4.37
N ALA A 273 -10.52 5.03 -3.65
CA ALA A 273 -10.46 4.60 -2.26
C ALA A 273 -11.66 3.72 -1.93
N ASP A 274 -11.54 2.90 -0.90
CA ASP A 274 -12.60 2.06 -0.39
C ASP A 274 -13.17 2.64 0.91
N ALA A 275 -14.51 2.68 1.04
CA ALA A 275 -15.15 3.10 2.28
C ALA A 275 -14.80 2.13 3.41
N ALA A 276 -14.26 2.65 4.52
CA ALA A 276 -13.79 1.81 5.62
C ALA A 276 -14.82 1.74 6.76
N ALA A 277 -15.28 0.54 7.07
CA ALA A 277 -16.05 0.23 8.27
C ALA A 277 -15.19 -0.48 9.34
N ALA A 278 -14.00 -0.95 8.98
CA ALA A 278 -13.03 -1.65 9.81
C ALA A 278 -11.66 -0.99 9.68
N LEU A 279 -10.74 -1.30 10.58
CA LEU A 279 -9.35 -0.83 10.51
C LEU A 279 -8.57 -1.56 9.43
N LEU A 280 -8.79 -2.89 9.33
CA LEU A 280 -8.16 -3.73 8.33
C LEU A 280 -8.97 -3.73 7.02
N PRO A 281 -8.35 -3.56 5.86
CA PRO A 281 -9.03 -3.70 4.58
C PRO A 281 -9.38 -5.16 4.29
N GLN A 282 -10.43 -5.38 3.49
CA GLN A 282 -10.93 -6.72 3.16
C GLN A 282 -9.85 -7.64 2.58
N TRP A 283 -8.92 -7.11 1.81
CA TRP A 283 -7.86 -7.93 1.19
C TRP A 283 -6.86 -8.50 2.21
N VAL A 284 -6.74 -7.87 3.42
CA VAL A 284 -5.93 -8.35 4.55
C VAL A 284 -6.75 -9.29 5.43
N SER A 285 -7.95 -8.86 5.85
CA SER A 285 -8.79 -9.59 6.79
C SER A 285 -9.51 -10.78 6.19
N GLY A 286 -9.65 -10.85 4.85
CA GLY A 286 -10.48 -11.83 4.16
C GLY A 286 -11.98 -11.71 4.44
N SER A 287 -12.38 -10.76 5.29
CA SER A 287 -13.76 -10.57 5.75
C SER A 287 -14.34 -9.29 5.19
N SER A 288 -15.60 -9.30 4.78
CA SER A 288 -16.34 -8.06 4.55
C SER A 288 -16.48 -7.33 5.87
N PRO A 289 -16.11 -6.04 5.95
CA PRO A 289 -16.24 -5.29 7.17
C PRO A 289 -17.73 -5.21 7.53
N ILE A 290 -18.10 -5.86 8.61
CA ILE A 290 -19.38 -5.58 9.27
C ILE A 290 -19.20 -4.20 9.85
N ALA A 291 -20.01 -3.23 9.38
CA ALA A 291 -20.02 -1.91 9.98
C ALA A 291 -20.06 -2.07 11.51
N PRO A 292 -19.24 -1.34 12.28
CA PRO A 292 -19.33 -1.37 13.72
C PRO A 292 -20.66 -0.72 14.12
N GLY A 293 -21.73 -1.46 13.90
CA GLY A 293 -23.03 -1.23 14.47
C GLY A 293 -22.98 -1.73 15.91
N GLY A 294 -22.11 -1.15 16.72
CA GLY A 294 -22.26 -1.31 18.15
C GLY A 294 -23.68 -0.88 18.49
N ALA A 295 -24.41 -1.75 19.19
CA ALA A 295 -25.74 -1.48 19.72
C ALA A 295 -25.69 -0.31 20.71
N GLY A 296 -25.55 0.90 20.21
CA GLY A 296 -25.45 2.15 20.96
C GLY A 296 -26.33 3.21 20.34
N GLU A 297 -26.97 3.97 21.17
CA GLU A 297 -27.89 5.02 20.78
C GLU A 297 -27.17 6.14 20.01
N THR A 298 -27.69 6.49 18.82
CA THR A 298 -27.32 7.70 18.09
C THR A 298 -28.35 8.80 18.38
N LEU A 299 -27.84 10.02 18.48
CA LEU A 299 -28.70 11.18 18.72
C LEU A 299 -29.38 11.60 17.40
N SER A 300 -30.66 11.97 17.50
CA SER A 300 -31.34 12.64 16.39
C SER A 300 -30.71 14.02 16.14
N ARG A 301 -30.91 14.60 14.95
CA ARG A 301 -30.43 15.95 14.62
C ARG A 301 -30.94 17.00 15.56
N SER A 302 -32.22 16.90 16.03
CA SER A 302 -32.80 17.80 17.01
C SER A 302 -32.14 17.64 18.37
N ALA A 303 -31.86 16.41 18.80
CA ALA A 303 -31.16 16.16 20.06
C ALA A 303 -29.71 16.70 20.03
N VAL A 304 -28.98 16.57 18.90
CA VAL A 304 -27.66 17.18 18.76
C VAL A 304 -27.74 18.71 18.87
N ARG A 305 -28.72 19.34 18.21
CA ARG A 305 -28.92 20.80 18.27
C ARG A 305 -29.30 21.30 19.68
N ALA A 306 -29.93 20.46 20.47
CA ALA A 306 -30.28 20.78 21.86
C ALA A 306 -29.11 20.64 22.85
N LEU A 307 -27.99 20.03 22.43
CA LEU A 307 -26.78 19.96 23.23
C LEU A 307 -26.20 21.36 23.51
N PRO A 308 -25.57 21.57 24.67
CA PRO A 308 -24.78 22.76 24.95
C PRO A 308 -23.74 23.02 23.86
N ALA A 309 -23.41 24.27 23.60
CA ALA A 309 -22.52 24.67 22.49
C ALA A 309 -21.15 24.01 22.58
N ASP A 310 -20.58 23.85 23.75
CA ASP A 310 -19.30 23.18 24.03
C ASP A 310 -19.30 21.67 23.70
N ARG A 311 -20.46 21.02 23.69
CA ARG A 311 -20.63 19.60 23.36
C ARG A 311 -20.97 19.35 21.91
N ARG A 312 -21.53 20.32 21.19
CA ARG A 312 -21.85 20.19 19.74
C ARG A 312 -20.82 20.84 18.84
N THR A 313 -19.92 21.66 19.38
CA THR A 313 -18.84 22.30 18.63
C THR A 313 -17.57 21.46 18.75
N LEU A 314 -17.03 21.03 17.63
CA LEU A 314 -15.86 20.15 17.55
C LEU A 314 -14.79 20.79 16.65
N ALA A 315 -13.54 20.73 17.09
CA ALA A 315 -12.39 21.13 16.31
C ALA A 315 -11.68 19.89 15.74
N LEU A 316 -11.68 19.75 14.42
CA LEU A 316 -11.03 18.67 13.70
C LEU A 316 -9.64 19.13 13.22
N ARG A 317 -8.60 18.50 13.73
CA ARG A 317 -7.22 18.75 13.32
C ARG A 317 -6.81 17.84 12.16
N VAL A 318 -6.17 18.44 11.15
CA VAL A 318 -5.62 17.74 10.00
C VAL A 318 -4.21 18.25 9.68
N ALA A 319 -3.35 17.42 9.11
CA ALA A 319 -2.01 17.83 8.70
C ALA A 319 -2.06 18.89 7.59
N ALA A 320 -1.34 20.00 7.78
CA ALA A 320 -1.29 21.10 6.81
C ALA A 320 -0.63 20.68 5.48
N SER A 321 0.28 19.70 5.52
CA SER A 321 1.02 19.20 4.36
C SER A 321 0.28 18.13 3.55
N ASP A 322 -0.92 17.70 3.97
CA ASP A 322 -1.70 16.67 3.27
C ASP A 322 -2.99 17.23 2.67
N PRO A 323 -2.98 17.65 1.39
CA PRO A 323 -4.18 18.19 0.71
C PRO A 323 -5.33 17.18 0.63
N THR A 324 -5.02 15.87 0.53
CA THR A 324 -6.03 14.82 0.51
C THR A 324 -6.74 14.72 1.86
N ALA A 325 -5.99 14.72 2.96
CA ALA A 325 -6.55 14.76 4.30
C ALA A 325 -7.40 16.01 4.53
N GLN A 326 -6.97 17.15 4.03
CA GLN A 326 -7.75 18.40 4.10
C GLN A 326 -9.10 18.29 3.36
N ALA A 327 -9.11 17.74 2.14
CA ALA A 327 -10.33 17.52 1.36
C ALA A 327 -11.29 16.56 2.08
N VAL A 328 -10.78 15.47 2.63
CA VAL A 328 -11.55 14.52 3.45
C VAL A 328 -12.11 15.19 4.69
N ALA A 329 -11.31 15.98 5.42
CA ALA A 329 -11.74 16.69 6.63
C ALA A 329 -12.85 17.71 6.33
N GLN A 330 -12.78 18.43 5.23
CA GLN A 330 -13.84 19.36 4.80
C GLN A 330 -15.16 18.63 4.54
N ARG A 331 -15.10 17.45 3.89
CA ARG A 331 -16.31 16.64 3.67
C ARG A 331 -16.88 16.11 4.98
N ILE A 332 -16.06 15.68 5.92
CA ILE A 332 -16.48 15.27 7.26
C ILE A 332 -17.16 16.44 7.98
N ALA A 333 -16.62 17.66 7.90
CA ALA A 333 -17.23 18.84 8.51
C ALA A 333 -18.61 19.18 7.91
N VAL A 334 -18.82 18.95 6.62
CA VAL A 334 -20.14 19.07 5.98
C VAL A 334 -21.11 18.04 6.57
N ASN A 335 -20.73 16.76 6.63
CA ASN A 335 -21.57 15.70 7.19
C ASN A 335 -21.90 15.95 8.68
N ALA A 336 -20.93 16.42 9.46
CA ALA A 336 -21.15 16.81 10.85
C ALA A 336 -22.22 17.92 10.97
N ARG A 337 -22.16 18.93 10.09
CA ARG A 337 -23.14 20.03 10.05
C ARG A 337 -24.54 19.52 9.70
N GLU A 338 -24.64 18.59 8.77
CA GLU A 338 -25.92 17.95 8.40
C GLU A 338 -26.52 17.19 9.58
N ALA A 339 -25.70 16.60 10.44
CA ALA A 339 -26.12 15.94 11.68
C ALA A 339 -26.42 16.90 12.85
N GLY A 340 -26.15 18.21 12.69
CA GLY A 340 -26.43 19.22 13.71
C GLY A 340 -25.22 19.68 14.52
N PHE A 341 -24.04 19.15 14.27
CA PHE A 341 -22.80 19.61 14.91
C PHE A 341 -22.26 20.88 14.23
N THR A 342 -21.41 21.60 14.94
CA THR A 342 -20.54 22.63 14.37
C THR A 342 -19.12 22.10 14.36
N MET A 343 -18.55 21.87 13.18
CA MET A 343 -17.18 21.36 13.07
C MET A 343 -16.29 22.35 12.35
N THR A 344 -15.18 22.72 12.97
CA THR A 344 -14.14 23.57 12.40
C THR A 344 -12.93 22.73 12.03
N VAL A 345 -12.45 22.87 10.80
CA VAL A 345 -11.22 22.17 10.35
C VAL A 345 -10.03 23.08 10.61
N GLN A 346 -9.02 22.56 11.30
CA GLN A 346 -7.81 23.27 11.70
C GLN A 346 -6.59 22.58 11.08
N SER A 347 -5.74 23.35 10.42
CA SER A 347 -4.50 22.87 9.80
C SER A 347 -3.31 23.73 10.25
N PRO A 348 -2.99 23.75 11.57
CA PRO A 348 -1.94 24.61 12.08
C PRO A 348 -0.54 24.08 11.68
N ALA A 349 0.33 25.00 11.36
CA ALA A 349 1.75 24.75 11.16
C ALA A 349 2.47 24.71 12.52
N GLY A 350 2.15 23.72 13.37
CA GLY A 350 2.76 23.60 14.71
C GLY A 350 1.75 23.13 15.77
N LEU A 351 1.99 23.44 17.05
CA LEU A 351 1.16 22.97 18.17
C LEU A 351 -0.28 23.48 18.12
N GLY A 352 -0.56 24.65 17.55
CA GLY A 352 -1.90 25.16 17.28
C GLY A 352 -2.85 25.21 18.50
N PRO A 353 -4.12 25.64 18.30
CA PRO A 353 -5.11 25.66 19.35
C PRO A 353 -5.57 24.23 19.74
N ARG A 354 -6.28 24.13 20.89
CA ARG A 354 -6.90 22.89 21.34
C ARG A 354 -7.83 22.33 20.25
N PHE A 355 -7.82 21.02 20.08
CA PHE A 355 -8.67 20.28 19.15
C PHE A 355 -9.33 19.09 19.87
N ASP A 356 -10.40 18.58 19.29
CA ASP A 356 -11.22 17.51 19.85
C ASP A 356 -11.02 16.17 19.12
N VAL A 357 -10.72 16.25 17.82
CA VAL A 357 -10.58 15.11 16.92
C VAL A 357 -9.40 15.32 16.00
N ARG A 358 -8.66 14.27 15.68
CA ARG A 358 -7.62 14.27 14.64
C ARG A 358 -8.05 13.39 13.49
N LEU A 359 -7.83 13.85 12.27
CA LEU A 359 -7.82 12.99 11.10
C LEU A 359 -6.38 12.55 10.87
N LEU A 360 -6.15 11.26 11.01
CA LEU A 360 -4.85 10.63 10.81
C LEU A 360 -4.85 9.85 9.50
N ARG A 361 -3.71 9.82 8.85
CA ARG A 361 -3.39 8.93 7.73
C ARG A 361 -2.41 7.90 8.25
N VAL A 362 -2.84 6.66 8.34
CA VAL A 362 -2.09 5.57 8.98
C VAL A 362 -1.67 4.57 7.92
N PRO A 363 -0.36 4.33 7.73
CA PRO A 363 0.11 3.33 6.80
C PRO A 363 -0.10 1.91 7.35
N MET A 364 -0.44 0.98 6.47
CA MET A 364 -0.51 -0.46 6.72
C MET A 364 0.48 -1.13 5.78
N ARG A 365 1.61 -1.57 6.30
CA ARG A 365 2.70 -2.16 5.50
C ARG A 365 2.76 -3.67 5.62
N GLY A 366 2.20 -4.20 6.69
CA GLY A 366 2.12 -5.63 6.94
C GLY A 366 1.10 -6.30 6.02
N VAL A 367 1.48 -7.41 5.41
CA VAL A 367 0.60 -8.22 4.56
C VAL A 367 -0.20 -9.24 5.37
N MET A 368 0.25 -9.53 6.59
CA MET A 368 -0.46 -10.38 7.56
C MET A 368 -1.41 -9.53 8.41
N PRO A 369 -2.58 -10.06 8.78
CA PRO A 369 -3.55 -9.33 9.62
C PRO A 369 -2.97 -8.82 10.94
N SER A 370 -2.11 -9.63 11.60
CA SER A 370 -1.42 -9.23 12.84
C SER A 370 -0.50 -8.03 12.62
N ALA A 371 0.36 -8.09 11.62
CA ALA A 371 1.30 -7.02 11.28
C ALA A 371 0.55 -5.76 10.83
N ALA A 372 -0.49 -5.88 10.00
CA ALA A 372 -1.29 -4.75 9.54
C ALA A 372 -2.02 -4.05 10.70
N LEU A 373 -2.61 -4.81 11.65
CA LEU A 373 -3.25 -4.22 12.82
C LEU A 373 -2.23 -3.58 13.77
N ALA A 374 -1.05 -4.18 13.93
CA ALA A 374 0.04 -3.60 14.72
C ALA A 374 0.52 -2.27 14.11
N ASP A 375 0.64 -2.19 12.78
CA ASP A 375 0.96 -0.94 12.07
C ASP A 375 -0.10 0.13 12.33
N VAL A 376 -1.39 -0.21 12.25
CA VAL A 376 -2.50 0.71 12.54
C VAL A 376 -2.42 1.19 13.99
N MET A 377 -2.22 0.29 14.94
CA MET A 377 -2.11 0.66 16.37
C MET A 377 -0.91 1.57 16.64
N THR A 378 0.22 1.31 15.97
CA THR A 378 1.42 2.17 16.03
C THR A 378 1.13 3.56 15.47
N GLY A 379 0.48 3.63 14.31
CA GLY A 379 0.10 4.90 13.66
C GLY A 379 -0.92 5.73 14.45
N LEU A 380 -1.83 5.07 15.17
CA LEU A 380 -2.78 5.71 16.10
C LEU A 380 -2.06 6.28 17.33
N GLY A 381 -0.98 5.65 17.74
CA GLY A 381 -0.19 5.98 18.91
C GLY A 381 -0.74 5.41 20.22
N PRO A 382 0.13 5.20 21.22
CA PRO A 382 -0.20 4.48 22.45
C PRO A 382 -1.31 5.14 23.26
N ARG A 383 -1.39 6.47 23.23
CA ARG A 383 -2.44 7.24 23.94
C ARG A 383 -3.84 6.95 23.36
N THR A 384 -3.98 6.94 22.05
CA THR A 384 -5.27 6.67 21.38
C THR A 384 -5.71 5.22 21.61
N VAL A 385 -4.77 4.28 21.49
CA VAL A 385 -5.02 2.85 21.76
C VAL A 385 -5.44 2.63 23.21
N ALA A 386 -4.77 3.28 24.18
CA ALA A 386 -5.14 3.20 25.59
C ALA A 386 -6.55 3.74 25.88
N LEU A 387 -6.98 4.79 25.19
CA LEU A 387 -8.34 5.33 25.30
C LEU A 387 -9.40 4.36 24.72
N ALA A 388 -9.04 3.62 23.67
CA ALA A 388 -9.94 2.64 23.07
C ALA A 388 -10.12 1.39 23.93
N GLY A 389 -9.09 0.92 24.66
CA GLY A 389 -9.25 -0.27 25.50
C GLY A 389 -7.95 -0.80 26.14
N ARG A 390 -6.83 -0.11 25.99
CA ARG A 390 -5.50 -0.58 26.48
C ARG A 390 -5.10 -1.95 25.93
N LEU A 391 -5.39 -2.18 24.66
CA LEU A 391 -5.10 -3.43 23.98
C LEU A 391 -3.64 -3.47 23.57
N ALA A 392 -3.03 -4.65 23.65
CA ALA A 392 -1.71 -4.91 23.08
C ALA A 392 -1.81 -5.10 21.56
N PRO A 393 -0.77 -4.71 20.80
CA PRO A 393 -0.68 -5.11 19.40
C PRO A 393 -0.66 -6.63 19.28
N PRO A 394 -1.31 -7.21 18.24
CA PRO A 394 -1.27 -8.65 18.04
C PRO A 394 0.14 -9.12 17.72
N GLU A 395 0.47 -10.30 18.25
CA GLU A 395 1.74 -10.96 17.98
C GLU A 395 1.70 -11.68 16.62
N PRO A 396 2.85 -11.86 15.95
CA PRO A 396 2.94 -12.70 14.76
C PRO A 396 2.45 -14.12 15.04
N GLY A 397 1.63 -14.69 14.16
CA GLY A 397 1.07 -16.03 14.30
C GLY A 397 -0.21 -16.12 15.15
N GLU A 398 -0.72 -15.01 15.66
CA GLU A 398 -2.03 -15.03 16.32
C GLU A 398 -3.16 -15.42 15.34
N PRO A 399 -4.14 -16.25 15.81
CA PRO A 399 -5.29 -16.61 15.00
C PRO A 399 -6.09 -15.38 14.54
N LEU A 400 -6.58 -15.42 13.30
CA LEU A 400 -7.36 -14.32 12.70
C LEU A 400 -8.53 -13.89 13.58
N ASP A 401 -9.26 -14.82 14.20
CA ASP A 401 -10.37 -14.50 15.09
C ASP A 401 -9.95 -13.66 16.30
N THR A 402 -8.74 -13.87 16.82
CA THR A 402 -8.19 -13.08 17.93
C THR A 402 -7.88 -11.66 17.44
N ILE A 403 -7.25 -11.55 16.27
CA ILE A 403 -6.94 -10.26 15.64
C ILE A 403 -8.22 -9.46 15.38
N LEU A 404 -9.25 -10.09 14.81
CA LEU A 404 -10.54 -9.44 14.53
C LEU A 404 -11.30 -9.07 15.82
N ARG A 405 -11.12 -9.82 16.92
CA ARG A 405 -11.65 -9.43 18.25
C ARG A 405 -10.94 -8.19 18.78
N THR A 406 -9.62 -8.12 18.65
CA THR A 406 -8.82 -6.95 19.03
C THR A 406 -9.23 -5.72 18.23
N GLU A 407 -9.38 -5.86 16.91
CA GLU A 407 -9.89 -4.79 16.04
C GLU A 407 -11.27 -4.29 16.47
N ARG A 408 -12.21 -5.20 16.72
CA ARG A 408 -13.57 -4.86 17.17
C ARG A 408 -13.55 -4.12 18.50
N ALA A 409 -12.74 -4.57 19.45
CA ALA A 409 -12.58 -3.91 20.74
C ALA A 409 -12.02 -2.49 20.62
N LEU A 410 -11.10 -2.24 19.69
CA LEU A 410 -10.59 -0.89 19.37
C LEU A 410 -11.70 0.05 18.87
N LEU A 411 -12.68 -0.47 18.15
CA LEU A 411 -13.77 0.32 17.56
C LEU A 411 -14.99 0.50 18.47
N GLU A 412 -15.16 -0.35 19.49
CA GLU A 412 -16.37 -0.45 20.31
C GLU A 412 -16.80 0.88 20.91
N ARG A 413 -15.87 1.65 21.46
CA ARG A 413 -16.13 2.94 22.13
C ARG A 413 -16.21 4.13 21.18
N SER A 414 -16.07 3.93 19.89
CA SER A 414 -16.02 4.98 18.85
C SER A 414 -14.99 6.10 19.14
N VAL A 415 -13.93 5.78 19.87
CA VAL A 415 -12.77 6.66 20.06
C VAL A 415 -11.92 6.70 18.78
N ILE A 416 -11.97 5.62 18.04
CA ILE A 416 -11.32 5.43 16.74
C ILE A 416 -12.43 5.17 15.72
N VAL A 417 -12.44 5.94 14.63
CA VAL A 417 -13.49 5.84 13.60
C VAL A 417 -12.82 5.74 12.22
N PRO A 418 -12.81 4.56 11.59
CA PRO A 418 -12.28 4.38 10.24
C PRO A 418 -13.13 5.14 9.22
N ILE A 419 -12.48 5.72 8.22
CA ILE A 419 -13.15 6.54 7.19
C ILE A 419 -13.02 5.92 5.81
N VAL A 420 -11.80 5.78 5.30
CA VAL A 420 -11.51 5.21 3.98
C VAL A 420 -10.15 4.53 3.97
N HIS A 421 -10.05 3.42 3.24
CA HIS A 421 -8.79 2.79 2.87
C HIS A 421 -8.34 3.34 1.53
N VAL A 422 -7.08 3.75 1.44
CA VAL A 422 -6.55 4.45 0.26
C VAL A 422 -5.35 3.68 -0.30
N PRO A 423 -5.33 3.40 -1.61
CA PRO A 423 -4.15 2.86 -2.27
C PRO A 423 -3.11 3.96 -2.53
N GLU A 424 -1.89 3.55 -2.78
CA GLU A 424 -0.90 4.40 -3.41
C GLU A 424 -1.13 4.44 -4.91
N LEU A 425 -1.02 5.62 -5.49
CA LEU A 425 -1.30 5.86 -6.90
C LEU A 425 -0.07 6.43 -7.59
N TYR A 426 0.18 5.93 -8.80
CA TYR A 426 1.23 6.42 -9.67
C TYR A 426 0.64 6.77 -11.04
N ALA A 427 0.93 7.97 -11.52
CA ALA A 427 0.71 8.31 -12.91
C ALA A 427 1.90 7.81 -13.73
N VAL A 428 1.61 7.16 -14.83
CA VAL A 428 2.61 6.44 -15.63
C VAL A 428 2.53 6.90 -17.07
N SER A 429 3.70 7.22 -17.65
CA SER A 429 3.86 7.59 -19.04
C SER A 429 3.39 6.47 -19.98
N PRO A 430 2.79 6.78 -21.13
CA PRO A 430 2.39 5.76 -22.13
C PRO A 430 3.55 4.88 -22.61
N ARG A 431 4.79 5.38 -22.57
CA ARG A 431 5.98 4.59 -22.96
C ARG A 431 6.36 3.48 -21.96
N VAL A 432 5.81 3.52 -20.75
CA VAL A 432 6.08 2.48 -19.74
C VAL A 432 5.15 1.31 -19.98
N GLU A 433 5.71 0.21 -20.39
CA GLU A 433 4.97 -1.03 -20.67
C GLU A 433 5.28 -2.06 -19.60
N SER A 434 4.28 -2.85 -19.22
CA SER A 434 4.43 -3.94 -18.27
C SER A 434 4.04 -5.26 -18.92
N TRP A 435 4.95 -6.22 -18.85
CA TRP A 435 4.72 -7.53 -19.47
C TRP A 435 3.78 -8.41 -18.67
N ASN A 436 3.92 -8.42 -17.34
CA ASN A 436 3.13 -9.29 -16.46
C ASN A 436 2.78 -8.60 -15.13
N GLY A 437 1.51 -8.32 -14.92
CA GLY A 437 0.97 -7.87 -13.65
C GLY A 437 1.20 -6.38 -13.32
N PRO A 438 0.78 -5.93 -12.15
CA PRO A 438 0.84 -4.54 -11.74
C PRO A 438 2.28 -4.10 -11.44
N ALA A 439 2.60 -2.84 -11.74
CA ALA A 439 3.88 -2.24 -11.40
C ALA A 439 4.07 -2.04 -9.89
N VAL A 440 2.99 -2.06 -9.11
CA VAL A 440 3.00 -1.96 -7.65
C VAL A 440 2.35 -3.21 -7.06
N LEU A 441 3.09 -3.96 -6.26
CA LEU A 441 2.63 -5.17 -5.60
C LEU A 441 1.69 -4.87 -4.43
N VAL A 442 1.01 -5.90 -3.92
CA VAL A 442 0.15 -5.82 -2.72
C VAL A 442 0.91 -5.33 -1.47
N SER A 443 2.20 -5.58 -1.39
CA SER A 443 3.10 -5.09 -0.33
C SER A 443 3.49 -3.62 -0.48
N GLY A 444 3.05 -2.95 -1.55
CA GLY A 444 3.52 -1.61 -1.92
C GLY A 444 4.90 -1.58 -2.58
N ALA A 445 5.57 -2.72 -2.73
CA ALA A 445 6.85 -2.82 -3.45
C ALA A 445 6.64 -2.62 -4.96
N TRP A 446 7.62 -2.03 -5.63
CA TRP A 446 7.60 -1.93 -7.09
C TRP A 446 8.00 -3.26 -7.73
N ASN A 447 7.23 -3.68 -8.73
CA ASN A 447 7.49 -4.87 -9.55
C ASN A 447 7.99 -4.43 -10.92
N LEU A 448 9.25 -4.05 -11.02
CA LEU A 448 9.83 -3.42 -12.20
C LEU A 448 10.72 -4.36 -13.03
N ALA A 449 10.95 -5.61 -12.60
CA ALA A 449 11.78 -6.57 -13.35
C ALA A 449 11.25 -6.84 -14.77
N ASN A 450 9.91 -6.85 -14.92
CA ASN A 450 9.22 -7.12 -16.18
C ASN A 450 8.69 -5.84 -16.87
N VAL A 451 9.10 -4.68 -16.42
CA VAL A 451 8.76 -3.39 -17.04
C VAL A 451 9.78 -3.08 -18.13
N TRP A 452 9.30 -2.53 -19.25
CA TRP A 452 10.13 -2.09 -20.37
C TRP A 452 9.61 -0.75 -20.92
N LEU A 453 10.43 -0.07 -21.71
CA LEU A 453 10.08 1.24 -22.24
C LEU A 453 9.81 1.11 -23.74
N GLY A 454 8.58 1.41 -24.18
CA GLY A 454 8.22 1.55 -25.59
C GLY A 454 8.96 2.70 -26.26
N ALA A 455 8.87 2.77 -27.58
CA ALA A 455 9.42 3.88 -28.34
C ALA A 455 8.86 5.21 -27.82
N PRO A 456 9.64 6.31 -27.82
CA PRO A 456 9.22 7.63 -27.37
C PRO A 456 8.09 8.19 -28.19
#